data_c389b4824f0a3fe7698b2634366ff19d
#
_entry.id   c389b4824f0a3fe7698b2634366ff19d
#
_cell.length_a   1.000
_cell.length_b   1.000
_cell.length_c   1.000
_cell.angle_alpha   90.00
_cell.angle_beta   90.00
_cell.angle_gamma   90.00
#
_symmetry.space_group_name_H-M   'P 1'
#
loop_
_entity.id
_entity.type
_entity.pdbx_description
1 polymer ?
#
loop_
_entity_poly.entity_id
_entity_poly.type
_entity_poly.pdbx_seq_one_letter_code
_entity_poly.pdbx_strand_id
1 'polypeptide(L)'
;MNSKSKVYFFFPGGRFALANRSGLKSFVEKLFKSEKKQIGLVNYVFCNDRSIRKINKQYLGHDYATDIITFDLSENKLVTADIYISVDRVRDNAKTLGLSFKSEIHRVIFHGALHLCGYRDKNTMEIKKMRGKEDLYLKKYGVSPI
;
A
#
# COMPACT_ATOMS: atom_id res chain seq x y z
N MET A 1 8.71 3.63 -27.61
CA MET A 1 7.52 2.87 -27.22
C MET A 1 7.15 3.20 -25.78
N ASN A 2 5.96 3.74 -25.59
CA ASN A 2 5.52 4.12 -24.26
C ASN A 2 4.97 2.92 -23.51
N SER A 3 5.67 2.50 -22.48
CA SER A 3 5.09 1.54 -21.57
C SER A 3 4.07 2.25 -20.67
N LYS A 4 2.84 1.82 -20.72
CA LYS A 4 1.82 2.31 -19.80
C LYS A 4 2.17 1.85 -18.38
N SER A 5 1.93 2.73 -17.39
CA SER A 5 2.01 2.33 -16.01
C SER A 5 1.02 1.21 -15.72
N LYS A 6 1.42 0.26 -14.89
CA LYS A 6 0.58 -0.84 -14.42
C LYS A 6 0.08 -0.61 -13.00
N VAL A 7 0.47 0.50 -12.42
CA VAL A 7 0.04 0.96 -11.10
C VAL A 7 -0.80 2.21 -11.27
N TYR A 8 -2.00 2.21 -10.72
CA TYR A 8 -2.93 3.33 -10.79
C TYR A 8 -3.32 3.79 -9.40
N PHE A 9 -3.53 5.11 -9.26
CA PHE A 9 -3.99 5.74 -8.04
C PHE A 9 -5.35 6.38 -8.28
N PHE A 10 -6.30 6.09 -7.40
CA PHE A 10 -7.66 6.64 -7.42
C PHE A 10 -7.94 7.34 -6.10
N PHE A 11 -8.64 8.47 -6.16
CA PHE A 11 -8.87 9.34 -5.01
C PHE A 11 -10.36 9.63 -4.79
N PRO A 12 -11.21 8.60 -4.59
CA PRO A 12 -12.65 8.84 -4.38
C PRO A 12 -12.95 9.61 -3.10
N GLY A 13 -12.07 9.56 -2.10
CA GLY A 13 -12.20 10.31 -0.85
C GLY A 13 -11.68 11.74 -0.93
N GLY A 14 -11.30 12.21 -2.13
CA GLY A 14 -10.68 13.52 -2.32
C GLY A 14 -9.16 13.42 -2.38
N ARG A 15 -8.55 14.41 -3.01
CA ARG A 15 -7.10 14.47 -3.14
C ARG A 15 -6.45 14.87 -1.83
N PHE A 16 -5.26 14.38 -1.60
CA PHE A 16 -4.42 14.73 -0.46
C PHE A 16 -2.97 14.92 -0.91
N ALA A 17 -2.10 15.38 -0.01
CA ALA A 17 -0.71 15.66 -0.34
C ALA A 17 0.06 14.34 -0.54
N LEU A 18 0.17 13.93 -1.79
CA LEU A 18 0.98 12.79 -2.22
C LEU A 18 1.88 13.27 -3.35
N ALA A 19 3.12 13.60 -3.00
CA ALA A 19 4.07 14.18 -3.94
C ALA A 19 4.59 13.15 -4.93
N ASN A 20 4.91 13.62 -6.15
CA ASN A 20 5.58 12.82 -7.19
C ASN A 20 4.87 11.48 -7.49
N ARG A 21 3.59 11.56 -7.82
CA ARG A 21 2.77 10.36 -8.09
C ARG A 21 3.35 9.49 -9.19
N SER A 22 3.81 10.09 -10.28
CA SER A 22 4.43 9.34 -11.40
C SER A 22 5.68 8.59 -10.95
N GLY A 23 6.54 9.24 -10.18
CA GLY A 23 7.74 8.61 -9.62
C GLY A 23 7.41 7.50 -8.64
N LEU A 24 6.37 7.71 -7.83
CA LEU A 24 5.92 6.70 -6.87
C LEU A 24 5.37 5.46 -7.57
N LYS A 25 4.56 5.62 -8.62
CA LYS A 25 4.08 4.50 -9.44
C LYS A 25 5.24 3.70 -10.03
N SER A 26 6.21 4.40 -10.61
CA SER A 26 7.41 3.75 -11.17
C SER A 26 8.21 3.03 -10.10
N PHE A 27 8.30 3.61 -8.90
CA PHE A 27 9.01 2.99 -7.79
C PHE A 27 8.31 1.71 -7.32
N VAL A 28 6.98 1.72 -7.22
CA VAL A 28 6.21 0.52 -6.87
C VAL A 28 6.44 -0.58 -7.90
N GLU A 29 6.45 -0.24 -9.18
CA GLU A 29 6.78 -1.21 -10.24
C GLU A 29 8.17 -1.80 -10.03
N LYS A 30 9.16 -0.97 -9.69
CA LYS A 30 10.53 -1.42 -9.39
C LYS A 30 10.58 -2.31 -8.15
N LEU A 31 9.77 -2.02 -7.13
CA LEU A 31 9.65 -2.85 -5.94
C LEU A 31 9.23 -4.27 -6.33
N PHE A 32 8.16 -4.41 -7.11
CA PHE A 32 7.70 -5.72 -7.58
C PHE A 32 8.78 -6.44 -8.36
N LYS A 33 9.45 -5.73 -9.28
CA LYS A 33 10.53 -6.31 -10.07
C LYS A 33 11.69 -6.77 -9.19
N SER A 34 12.07 -5.99 -8.18
CA SER A 34 13.12 -6.35 -7.21
C SER A 34 12.75 -7.62 -6.45
N GLU A 35 11.47 -7.82 -6.15
CA GLU A 35 10.95 -9.01 -5.47
C GLU A 35 10.59 -10.14 -6.45
N LYS A 36 11.00 -10.00 -7.71
CA LYS A 36 10.83 -11.01 -8.79
C LYS A 36 9.36 -11.32 -9.09
N LYS A 37 8.53 -10.28 -9.03
CA LYS A 37 7.11 -10.37 -9.39
C LYS A 37 6.81 -9.52 -10.62
N GLN A 38 5.94 -10.00 -11.47
CA GLN A 38 5.45 -9.25 -12.63
C GLN A 38 4.06 -8.69 -12.34
N ILE A 39 3.87 -7.40 -12.62
CA ILE A 39 2.58 -6.76 -12.44
C ILE A 39 1.75 -6.90 -13.71
N GLY A 40 0.50 -7.33 -13.56
CA GLY A 40 -0.55 -7.14 -14.56
C GLY A 40 -1.22 -5.79 -14.35
N LEU A 41 -1.84 -5.60 -13.18
CA LEU A 41 -2.55 -4.37 -12.82
C LEU A 41 -2.66 -4.25 -11.30
N VAL A 42 -2.21 -3.14 -10.76
CA VAL A 42 -2.37 -2.86 -9.33
C VAL A 42 -3.04 -1.49 -9.16
N ASN A 43 -4.20 -1.49 -8.54
CA ASN A 43 -4.97 -0.28 -8.26
C ASN A 43 -4.88 0.07 -6.79
N TYR A 44 -4.43 1.28 -6.49
CA TYR A 44 -4.49 1.86 -5.15
C TYR A 44 -5.69 2.80 -5.08
N VAL A 45 -6.58 2.55 -4.15
CA VAL A 45 -7.78 3.37 -3.94
C VAL A 45 -7.66 4.06 -2.58
N PHE A 46 -7.45 5.37 -2.60
CA PHE A 46 -7.31 6.18 -1.39
C PHE A 46 -8.68 6.69 -0.97
N CYS A 47 -9.20 6.14 0.10
CA CYS A 47 -10.54 6.41 0.60
C CYS A 47 -10.50 6.94 2.03
N ASN A 48 -11.66 7.05 2.67
CA ASN A 48 -11.80 7.49 4.05
C ASN A 48 -12.21 6.33 4.97
N ASP A 49 -12.26 6.59 6.27
CA ASP A 49 -12.62 5.59 7.28
C ASP A 49 -14.00 4.96 7.02
N ARG A 50 -14.97 5.78 6.64
CA ARG A 50 -16.32 5.30 6.37
C ARG A 50 -16.36 4.30 5.22
N SER A 51 -15.66 4.61 4.13
CA SER A 51 -15.62 3.76 2.94
C SER A 51 -14.89 2.45 3.22
N ILE A 52 -13.74 2.51 3.87
CA ILE A 52 -12.95 1.30 4.15
C ILE A 52 -13.65 0.39 5.16
N ARG A 53 -14.39 0.97 6.12
CA ARG A 53 -15.20 0.21 7.07
C ARG A 53 -16.29 -0.58 6.34
N LYS A 54 -16.96 0.03 5.37
CA LYS A 54 -17.96 -0.66 4.53
C LYS A 54 -17.37 -1.82 3.77
N ILE A 55 -16.20 -1.62 3.16
CA ILE A 55 -15.49 -2.66 2.40
C ILE A 55 -15.08 -3.79 3.32
N ASN A 56 -14.54 -3.47 4.49
CA ASN A 56 -14.10 -4.44 5.47
C ASN A 56 -15.28 -5.29 5.97
N LYS A 57 -16.40 -4.66 6.26
CA LYS A 57 -17.62 -5.34 6.69
C LYS A 57 -18.19 -6.24 5.59
N GLN A 58 -18.30 -5.72 4.36
CA GLN A 58 -18.91 -6.43 3.25
C GLN A 58 -18.11 -7.65 2.80
N TYR A 59 -16.79 -7.52 2.72
CA TYR A 59 -15.94 -8.56 2.12
C TYR A 59 -15.21 -9.42 3.14
N LEU A 60 -14.93 -8.91 4.34
CA LEU A 60 -14.14 -9.61 5.35
C LEU A 60 -14.92 -9.88 6.64
N GLY A 61 -16.15 -9.38 6.74
CA GLY A 61 -16.99 -9.57 7.92
C GLY A 61 -16.55 -8.79 9.15
N HIS A 62 -15.68 -7.77 8.97
CA HIS A 62 -15.14 -6.96 10.06
C HIS A 62 -15.75 -5.55 10.02
N ASP A 63 -16.52 -5.20 11.05
CA ASP A 63 -17.21 -3.91 11.13
C ASP A 63 -16.37 -2.85 11.85
N TYR A 64 -15.20 -2.53 11.28
CA TYR A 64 -14.32 -1.47 11.77
C TYR A 64 -13.47 -0.92 10.64
N ALA A 65 -12.96 0.32 10.82
CA ALA A 65 -12.02 0.92 9.90
C ALA A 65 -10.62 0.37 10.15
N THR A 66 -9.88 0.10 9.07
CA THR A 66 -8.47 -0.27 9.10
C THR A 66 -7.70 0.66 8.17
N ASP A 67 -6.39 0.67 8.23
CA ASP A 67 -5.59 1.52 7.35
C ASP A 67 -5.51 0.99 5.92
N ILE A 68 -5.48 -0.33 5.75
CA ILE A 68 -5.29 -0.93 4.43
C ILE A 68 -6.03 -2.26 4.32
N ILE A 69 -6.59 -2.50 3.14
CA ILE A 69 -7.12 -3.82 2.74
C ILE A 69 -6.57 -4.14 1.36
N THR A 70 -5.93 -5.29 1.23
CA THR A 70 -5.33 -5.75 -0.01
C THR A 70 -6.12 -6.94 -0.54
N PHE A 71 -6.71 -6.79 -1.73
CA PHE A 71 -7.37 -7.88 -2.44
C PHE A 71 -6.44 -8.40 -3.53
N ASP A 72 -5.94 -9.60 -3.36
CA ASP A 72 -5.14 -10.26 -4.39
C ASP A 72 -6.08 -10.97 -5.36
N LEU A 73 -6.19 -10.45 -6.57
CA LEU A 73 -7.06 -10.95 -7.62
C LEU A 73 -6.26 -11.69 -8.69
N SER A 74 -5.02 -12.05 -8.39
CA SER A 74 -4.12 -12.68 -9.34
C SER A 74 -4.62 -14.08 -9.71
N GLU A 75 -4.72 -14.37 -11.01
CA GLU A 75 -5.13 -15.69 -11.53
C GLU A 75 -3.96 -16.47 -12.13
N ASN A 76 -2.93 -15.78 -12.54
CA ASN A 76 -1.75 -16.33 -13.19
C ASN A 76 -0.49 -15.81 -12.51
N LYS A 77 0.62 -15.82 -13.23
CA LYS A 77 1.89 -15.27 -12.73
C LYS A 77 1.91 -13.75 -12.62
N LEU A 78 0.94 -13.08 -13.24
CA LEU A 78 0.85 -11.61 -13.17
C LEU A 78 0.06 -11.19 -11.94
N VAL A 79 0.61 -10.25 -11.19
CA VAL A 79 -0.05 -9.70 -10.00
C VAL A 79 -1.18 -8.77 -10.46
N THR A 80 -2.39 -9.09 -10.03
CA THR A 80 -3.58 -8.24 -10.23
C THR A 80 -4.20 -8.02 -8.86
N ALA A 81 -4.37 -6.76 -8.47
CA ALA A 81 -4.83 -6.47 -7.11
C ALA A 81 -5.51 -5.11 -7.00
N ASP A 82 -6.41 -5.01 -6.02
CA ASP A 82 -6.97 -3.75 -5.54
C ASP A 82 -6.51 -3.54 -4.11
N ILE A 83 -5.92 -2.39 -3.84
CA ILE A 83 -5.43 -2.02 -2.51
C ILE A 83 -6.19 -0.77 -2.06
N TYR A 84 -6.98 -0.90 -0.99
CA TYR A 84 -7.72 0.21 -0.39
C TYR A 84 -6.97 0.73 0.81
N ILE A 85 -6.74 2.05 0.85
CA ILE A 85 -6.04 2.71 1.95
C ILE A 85 -6.94 3.83 2.48
N SER A 86 -7.20 3.82 3.79
CA SER A 86 -7.88 4.93 4.45
C SER A 86 -6.87 6.00 4.83
N VAL A 87 -6.93 7.14 4.16
CA VAL A 87 -6.06 8.29 4.44
C VAL A 87 -6.28 8.79 5.86
N ASP A 88 -7.54 8.79 6.34
CA ASP A 88 -7.88 9.17 7.72
C ASP A 88 -7.16 8.29 8.73
N ARG A 89 -7.20 6.99 8.52
CA ARG A 89 -6.59 6.03 9.44
C ARG A 89 -5.07 6.12 9.43
N VAL A 90 -4.49 6.37 8.25
CA VAL A 90 -3.05 6.60 8.12
C VAL A 90 -2.62 7.84 8.91
N ARG A 91 -3.40 8.94 8.81
CA ARG A 91 -3.12 10.17 9.59
C ARG A 91 -3.17 9.92 11.09
N ASP A 92 -4.20 9.22 11.55
CA ASP A 92 -4.34 8.90 12.97
C ASP A 92 -3.22 7.99 13.47
N ASN A 93 -2.86 6.99 12.69
CA ASN A 93 -1.76 6.08 13.04
C ASN A 93 -0.43 6.83 13.11
N ALA A 94 -0.16 7.72 12.17
CA ALA A 94 1.05 8.55 12.19
C ALA A 94 1.15 9.37 13.48
N LYS A 95 0.06 10.03 13.87
CA LYS A 95 0.01 10.81 15.12
C LYS A 95 0.27 9.92 16.33
N THR A 96 -0.41 8.79 16.42
CA THR A 96 -0.27 7.85 17.55
C THR A 96 1.15 7.33 17.67
N LEU A 97 1.81 7.06 16.54
CA LEU A 97 3.17 6.50 16.50
C LEU A 97 4.25 7.58 16.58
N GLY A 98 3.89 8.88 16.56
CA GLY A 98 4.87 9.96 16.53
C GLY A 98 5.64 10.05 15.22
N LEU A 99 5.04 9.63 14.12
CA LEU A 99 5.64 9.63 12.79
C LEU A 99 5.03 10.72 11.92
N SER A 100 5.73 11.09 10.84
CA SER A 100 5.15 12.00 9.85
C SER A 100 4.09 11.26 9.03
N PHE A 101 3.10 12.01 8.55
CA PHE A 101 2.12 11.45 7.61
C PHE A 101 2.82 10.93 6.35
N LYS A 102 3.80 11.68 5.85
CA LYS A 102 4.58 11.28 4.67
C LYS A 102 5.23 9.91 4.85
N SER A 103 5.87 9.69 5.99
CA SER A 103 6.48 8.40 6.32
C SER A 103 5.43 7.29 6.35
N GLU A 104 4.33 7.52 7.04
CA GLU A 104 3.33 6.48 7.24
C GLU A 104 2.56 6.15 5.95
N ILE A 105 2.18 7.14 5.15
CA ILE A 105 1.45 6.87 3.90
C ILE A 105 2.31 6.06 2.91
N HIS A 106 3.59 6.38 2.80
CA HIS A 106 4.50 5.63 1.93
C HIS A 106 4.72 4.21 2.48
N ARG A 107 4.87 4.07 3.80
CA ARG A 107 5.00 2.76 4.44
C ARG A 107 3.80 1.86 4.12
N VAL A 108 2.59 2.39 4.23
CA VAL A 108 1.37 1.63 3.97
C VAL A 108 1.26 1.26 2.48
N ILE A 109 1.63 2.17 1.58
CA ILE A 109 1.67 1.88 0.14
C ILE A 109 2.62 0.70 -0.15
N PHE A 110 3.82 0.71 0.42
CA PHE A 110 4.80 -0.36 0.21
C PHE A 110 4.39 -1.65 0.91
N HIS A 111 3.76 -1.55 2.08
CA HIS A 111 3.24 -2.69 2.83
C HIS A 111 2.26 -3.52 1.97
N GLY A 112 1.31 -2.86 1.31
CA GLY A 112 0.37 -3.54 0.42
C GLY A 112 1.06 -4.24 -0.74
N ALA A 113 2.04 -3.59 -1.36
CA ALA A 113 2.84 -4.18 -2.43
C ALA A 113 3.62 -5.41 -1.92
N LEU A 114 4.21 -5.30 -0.73
CA LEU A 114 4.98 -6.40 -0.13
C LEU A 114 4.11 -7.61 0.20
N HIS A 115 2.87 -7.40 0.65
CA HIS A 115 1.91 -8.50 0.82
C HIS A 115 1.71 -9.27 -0.49
N LEU A 116 1.57 -8.55 -1.59
CA LEU A 116 1.42 -9.14 -2.92
C LEU A 116 2.68 -9.87 -3.39
N CYS A 117 3.82 -9.53 -2.83
CA CYS A 117 5.10 -10.22 -3.08
C CYS A 117 5.30 -11.44 -2.17
N GLY A 118 4.34 -11.73 -1.29
CA GLY A 118 4.37 -12.91 -0.44
C GLY A 118 4.78 -12.67 1.00
N TYR A 119 5.08 -11.44 1.39
CA TYR A 119 5.41 -11.12 2.78
C TYR A 119 4.14 -11.12 3.61
N ARG A 120 4.21 -11.75 4.79
CA ARG A 120 3.10 -11.88 5.73
C ARG A 120 3.35 -11.06 6.98
N ASP A 121 2.33 -10.94 7.83
CA ASP A 121 2.41 -10.18 9.09
C ASP A 121 1.57 -10.80 10.20
N LYS A 122 1.46 -12.13 10.20
CA LYS A 122 0.60 -12.89 11.12
C LYS A 122 1.25 -13.19 12.46
N ASN A 123 2.58 -13.24 12.51
CA ASN A 123 3.31 -13.56 13.74
C ASN A 123 4.51 -12.61 13.89
N THR A 124 5.17 -12.70 15.03
CA THR A 124 6.29 -11.78 15.38
C THR A 124 7.41 -11.79 14.34
N MET A 125 7.80 -12.96 13.86
CA MET A 125 8.87 -13.08 12.85
C MET A 125 8.46 -12.45 11.53
N GLU A 126 7.24 -12.72 11.09
CA GLU A 126 6.70 -12.17 9.85
C GLU A 126 6.57 -10.64 9.92
N ILE A 127 6.08 -10.13 11.03
CA ILE A 127 5.94 -8.68 11.27
C ILE A 127 7.33 -8.01 11.20
N LYS A 128 8.32 -8.61 11.85
CA LYS A 128 9.70 -8.08 11.84
C LYS A 128 10.28 -8.05 10.44
N LYS A 129 10.08 -9.12 9.67
CA LYS A 129 10.55 -9.22 8.29
C LYS A 129 9.86 -8.21 7.39
N MET A 130 8.54 -8.06 7.52
CA MET A 130 7.76 -7.07 6.79
C MET A 130 8.25 -5.67 7.10
N ARG A 131 8.43 -5.34 8.40
CA ARG A 131 8.92 -4.02 8.83
C ARG A 131 10.30 -3.72 8.26
N GLY A 132 11.19 -4.70 8.25
CA GLY A 132 12.53 -4.55 7.66
C GLY A 132 12.48 -4.24 6.18
N LYS A 133 11.57 -4.89 5.45
CA LYS A 133 11.38 -4.63 4.01
C LYS A 133 10.74 -3.26 3.78
N GLU A 134 9.76 -2.86 4.58
CA GLU A 134 9.19 -1.51 4.51
C GLU A 134 10.26 -0.44 4.69
N ASP A 135 11.10 -0.60 5.71
CA ASP A 135 12.18 0.35 5.99
C ASP A 135 13.18 0.42 4.84
N LEU A 136 13.52 -0.73 4.25
CA LEU A 136 14.42 -0.81 3.10
C LEU A 136 13.87 0.00 1.92
N TYR A 137 12.60 -0.20 1.57
CA TYR A 137 12.01 0.48 0.42
C TYR A 137 11.74 1.96 0.70
N LEU A 138 11.39 2.33 1.93
CA LEU A 138 11.31 3.74 2.32
C LEU A 138 12.65 4.44 2.09
N LYS A 139 13.73 3.82 2.56
CA LYS A 139 15.08 4.37 2.39
C LYS A 139 15.46 4.49 0.91
N LYS A 140 15.19 3.46 0.11
CA LYS A 140 15.48 3.46 -1.33
C LYS A 140 14.69 4.54 -2.06
N TYR A 141 13.44 4.78 -1.65
CA TYR A 141 12.61 5.81 -2.24
C TYR A 141 13.01 7.22 -1.79
N GLY A 142 13.76 7.34 -0.70
CA GLY A 142 14.21 8.61 -0.16
C GLY A 142 13.24 9.24 0.83
N VAL A 143 12.42 8.43 1.49
CA VAL A 143 11.54 8.86 2.58
C VAL A 143 12.09 8.30 3.88
N SER A 144 12.25 9.17 4.88
CA SER A 144 12.70 8.74 6.20
C SER A 144 11.69 7.77 6.81
N PRO A 145 12.14 6.62 7.41
CA PRO A 145 11.23 5.70 8.10
C PRO A 145 10.57 6.28 9.35
N ILE A 146 11.03 7.43 9.81
CA ILE A 146 10.50 8.09 11.02
C ILE A 146 9.90 9.47 10.73
#